data_9a705a521956fde642666f2d14e2250b
#
_entry.id   9a705a521956fde642666f2d14e2250b
#
_cell.length_a   1.000
_cell.length_b   1.000
_cell.length_c   1.000
_cell.angle_alpha   90.00
_cell.angle_beta   90.00
_cell.angle_gamma   90.00
#
_symmetry.space_group_name_H-M   'P 1'
#
loop_
_entity.id
_entity.type
_entity.pdbx_description
1 polymer ?
#
loop_
_entity_poly.entity_id
_entity_poly.type
_entity_poly.pdbx_seq_one_letter_code
_entity_poly.pdbx_strand_id
1 'polypeptide(L)'
;MACDRIQVIPKQQRIFLFINLSALHQPNYFYLPGAQADSIESHGAALEYVDQALVSLWQGLRCRAPTYAILCSDHGTTYGEDGYTGHRCAHPVVWTVPYADVVIKPYR
;
A
#
# COMPACT_ATOMS: atom_id res chain seq x y z
N MET A 1 14.60 7.87 -2.91
CA MET A 1 13.52 6.93 -3.26
C MET A 1 12.38 7.63 -3.99
N ALA A 2 11.07 7.24 -3.88
CA ALA A 2 10.01 7.93 -4.64
C ALA A 2 9.93 9.43 -4.35
N CYS A 3 9.98 9.81 -3.06
CA CYS A 3 9.95 11.22 -2.65
C CYS A 3 11.09 12.05 -3.28
N ASP A 4 12.30 11.51 -3.28
CA ASP A 4 13.47 12.21 -3.85
C ASP A 4 13.32 12.39 -5.35
N ARG A 5 12.79 11.37 -6.04
CA ARG A 5 12.52 11.44 -7.48
C ARG A 5 11.46 12.48 -7.82
N ILE A 6 10.39 12.56 -7.04
CA ILE A 6 9.32 13.55 -7.27
C ILE A 6 9.85 14.99 -7.09
N GLN A 7 10.77 15.20 -6.16
CA GLN A 7 11.30 16.52 -5.86
C GLN A 7 12.22 17.07 -6.96
N VAL A 8 13.00 16.20 -7.63
CA VAL A 8 13.97 16.63 -8.65
C VAL A 8 13.36 16.80 -10.05
N ILE A 9 12.17 16.26 -10.30
CA ILE A 9 11.47 16.43 -11.59
C ILE A 9 10.83 17.82 -11.64
N PRO A 10 10.99 18.60 -12.74
CA PRO A 10 10.37 19.91 -12.86
C PRO A 10 8.88 19.91 -12.57
N LYS A 11 8.37 20.91 -11.83
CA LYS A 11 6.95 20.97 -11.41
C LYS A 11 5.97 20.99 -12.59
N GLN A 12 6.38 21.51 -13.74
CA GLN A 12 5.58 21.59 -14.97
C GLN A 12 5.45 20.23 -15.68
N GLN A 13 6.35 19.29 -15.37
CA GLN A 13 6.33 17.96 -15.97
C GLN A 13 5.29 17.09 -15.28
N ARG A 14 4.37 16.50 -16.05
CA ARG A 14 3.44 15.49 -15.54
C ARG A 14 4.20 14.22 -15.16
N ILE A 15 3.75 13.57 -14.11
CA ILE A 15 4.31 12.32 -13.62
C ILE A 15 3.19 11.27 -13.58
N PHE A 16 3.46 10.09 -14.12
CA PHE A 16 2.76 8.87 -13.76
C PHE A 16 3.65 8.09 -12.80
N LEU A 17 3.18 7.90 -11.56
CA LEU A 17 3.92 7.20 -10.52
C LEU A 17 3.18 5.91 -10.18
N PHE A 18 3.81 4.77 -10.43
CA PHE A 18 3.33 3.47 -9.99
C PHE A 18 4.24 2.96 -8.86
N ILE A 19 3.63 2.58 -7.74
CA ILE A 19 4.34 2.04 -6.58
C ILE A 19 3.70 0.71 -6.20
N ASN A 20 4.51 -0.36 -6.22
CA ASN A 20 4.12 -1.64 -5.65
C ASN A 20 4.66 -1.74 -4.21
N LEU A 21 3.75 -1.94 -3.24
CA LEU A 21 4.05 -2.04 -1.83
C LEU A 21 4.00 -3.52 -1.41
N SER A 22 5.15 -4.16 -1.32
CA SER A 22 5.27 -5.59 -1.03
C SER A 22 5.18 -5.96 0.46
N ALA A 23 5.11 -4.99 1.37
CA ALA A 23 5.10 -5.24 2.82
C ALA A 23 3.89 -6.09 3.27
N LEU A 24 2.76 -5.99 2.58
CA LEU A 24 1.55 -6.76 2.88
C LEU A 24 1.61 -8.21 2.39
N HIS A 25 2.52 -8.51 1.47
CA HIS A 25 2.69 -9.88 0.95
C HIS A 25 3.28 -10.80 2.03
N GLN A 26 2.79 -12.03 2.09
CA GLN A 26 3.36 -13.05 2.98
C GLN A 26 4.80 -13.44 2.55
N PRO A 27 5.72 -13.66 3.49
CA PRO A 27 5.55 -13.58 4.93
C PRO A 27 5.50 -12.14 5.44
N ASN A 28 4.60 -11.85 6.38
CA ASN A 28 4.45 -10.53 6.99
C ASN A 28 4.43 -10.57 8.54
N TYR A 29 4.62 -11.75 9.14
CA TYR A 29 4.61 -11.94 10.59
C TYR A 29 5.63 -11.07 11.33
N PHE A 30 6.73 -10.69 10.70
CA PHE A 30 7.79 -9.89 11.33
C PHE A 30 7.38 -8.41 11.57
N TYR A 31 6.27 -7.95 11.00
CA TYR A 31 5.69 -6.65 11.35
C TYR A 31 4.95 -6.65 12.68
N LEU A 32 4.56 -7.83 13.19
CA LEU A 32 3.88 -7.98 14.46
C LEU A 32 4.86 -8.53 15.51
N PRO A 33 5.26 -7.72 16.53
CA PRO A 33 6.21 -8.17 17.56
C PRO A 33 5.76 -9.47 18.25
N GLY A 34 6.65 -10.46 18.29
CA GLY A 34 6.41 -11.76 18.93
C GLY A 34 5.67 -12.78 18.06
N ALA A 35 5.18 -12.41 16.89
CA ALA A 35 4.56 -13.37 15.99
C ALA A 35 5.59 -14.36 15.40
N GLN A 36 5.18 -15.61 15.25
CA GLN A 36 5.99 -16.69 14.68
C GLN A 36 5.47 -17.15 13.31
N ALA A 37 4.28 -16.70 12.92
CA ALA A 37 3.64 -17.05 11.67
C ALA A 37 2.75 -15.90 11.20
N ASP A 38 2.43 -15.92 9.91
CA ASP A 38 1.52 -14.96 9.29
C ASP A 38 0.09 -15.13 9.80
N SER A 39 -0.58 -14.01 10.03
CA SER A 39 -1.96 -13.95 10.51
C SER A 39 -2.64 -12.68 10.00
N ILE A 40 -3.95 -12.57 10.22
CA ILE A 40 -4.70 -11.33 9.95
C ILE A 40 -4.11 -10.16 10.77
N GLU A 41 -3.68 -10.42 12.00
CA GLU A 41 -3.07 -9.42 12.88
C GLU A 41 -1.71 -8.96 12.33
N SER A 42 -0.88 -9.87 11.82
CA SER A 42 0.40 -9.50 11.20
C SER A 42 0.20 -8.75 9.88
N HIS A 43 -0.84 -9.09 9.12
CA HIS A 43 -1.24 -8.33 7.94
C HIS A 43 -1.68 -6.91 8.32
N GLY A 44 -2.46 -6.75 9.38
CA GLY A 44 -2.85 -5.46 9.93
C GLY A 44 -1.65 -4.62 10.37
N ALA A 45 -0.68 -5.23 11.06
CA ALA A 45 0.56 -4.56 11.45
C ALA A 45 1.41 -4.12 10.23
N ALA A 46 1.47 -4.95 9.19
CA ALA A 46 2.12 -4.57 7.93
C ALA A 46 1.42 -3.41 7.23
N LEU A 47 0.08 -3.36 7.25
CA LEU A 47 -0.70 -2.26 6.71
C LEU A 47 -0.45 -0.96 7.47
N GLU A 48 -0.41 -1.01 8.79
CA GLU A 48 -0.07 0.15 9.63
C GLU A 48 1.34 0.67 9.33
N TYR A 49 2.30 -0.21 9.16
CA TYR A 49 3.66 0.16 8.74
C TYR A 49 3.66 0.89 7.39
N VAL A 50 2.91 0.38 6.41
CA VAL A 50 2.77 1.01 5.09
C VAL A 50 2.10 2.38 5.20
N ASP A 51 1.03 2.50 5.97
CA ASP A 51 0.31 3.77 6.16
C ASP A 51 1.24 4.85 6.74
N GLN A 52 2.00 4.51 7.77
CA GLN A 52 3.01 5.41 8.36
C GLN A 52 4.10 5.80 7.34
N ALA A 53 4.56 4.88 6.51
CA ALA A 53 5.57 5.14 5.50
C ALA A 53 5.07 6.06 4.36
N LEU A 54 3.78 6.04 4.06
CA LEU A 54 3.16 6.88 3.03
C LEU A 54 3.05 8.36 3.41
N VAL A 55 3.14 8.72 4.69
CA VAL A 55 3.02 10.11 5.16
C VAL A 55 3.98 11.04 4.42
N SER A 56 5.25 10.66 4.28
CA SER A 56 6.24 11.46 3.57
C SER A 56 5.95 11.60 2.08
N LEU A 57 5.37 10.57 1.46
CA LEU A 57 4.95 10.62 0.07
C LEU A 57 3.79 11.60 -0.12
N TRP A 58 2.78 11.55 0.74
CA TRP A 58 1.65 12.49 0.71
C TRP A 58 2.12 13.94 0.88
N GLN A 59 3.05 14.19 1.77
CA GLN A 59 3.65 15.52 1.95
C GLN A 59 4.40 15.97 0.70
N GLY A 60 5.22 15.09 0.10
CA GLY A 60 5.95 15.39 -1.14
C GLY A 60 5.03 15.73 -2.31
N LEU A 61 3.93 15.00 -2.47
CA LEU A 61 2.92 15.26 -3.51
C LEU A 61 2.22 16.61 -3.27
N ARG A 62 1.84 16.93 -2.02
CA ARG A 62 1.26 18.22 -1.65
C ARG A 62 2.19 19.41 -1.90
N CYS A 63 3.49 19.22 -1.77
CA CYS A 63 4.48 20.26 -2.08
C CYS A 63 4.68 20.46 -3.58
N ARG A 64 4.21 19.54 -4.43
CA ARG A 64 4.48 19.56 -5.85
C ARG A 64 3.32 20.13 -6.69
N ALA A 65 2.23 19.42 -6.77
CA ALA A 65 1.12 19.74 -7.68
C ALA A 65 -0.13 18.96 -7.30
N PRO A 66 -1.31 19.34 -7.82
CA PRO A 66 -2.51 18.53 -7.69
C PRO A 66 -2.25 17.12 -8.20
N THR A 67 -2.58 16.12 -7.41
CA THR A 67 -2.31 14.71 -7.71
C THR A 67 -3.58 13.89 -7.57
N TYR A 68 -3.93 13.10 -8.58
CA TYR A 68 -4.94 12.06 -8.45
C TYR A 68 -4.25 10.77 -8.03
N ALA A 69 -4.60 10.26 -6.87
CA ALA A 69 -4.02 9.04 -6.30
C ALA A 69 -5.07 7.95 -6.24
N ILE A 70 -4.68 6.74 -6.65
CA ILE A 70 -5.47 5.51 -6.54
C ILE A 70 -4.70 4.57 -5.62
N LEU A 71 -5.39 4.02 -4.63
CA LEU A 71 -4.90 3.00 -3.72
C LEU A 71 -5.75 1.75 -3.91
N CYS A 72 -5.13 0.66 -4.29
CA CYS A 72 -5.82 -0.61 -4.48
C CYS A 72 -4.85 -1.77 -4.24
N SER A 73 -5.40 -2.97 -4.08
CA SER A 73 -4.61 -4.20 -4.14
C SER A 73 -4.86 -4.90 -5.46
N ASP A 74 -3.91 -5.69 -5.92
CA ASP A 74 -4.04 -6.59 -7.08
C ASP A 74 -4.78 -7.88 -6.71
N HIS A 75 -4.68 -8.33 -5.45
CA HIS A 75 -5.42 -9.47 -4.89
C HIS A 75 -5.46 -9.38 -3.36
N GLY A 76 -6.34 -10.17 -2.75
CA GLY A 76 -6.35 -10.44 -1.32
C GLY A 76 -5.53 -11.67 -0.94
N THR A 77 -5.59 -12.04 0.33
CA THR A 77 -4.87 -13.20 0.89
C THR A 77 -5.71 -13.82 1.99
N THR A 78 -5.85 -15.16 1.98
CA THR A 78 -6.51 -15.92 3.03
C THR A 78 -5.52 -16.31 4.12
N TYR A 79 -6.00 -16.38 5.36
CA TYR A 79 -5.27 -16.77 6.57
C TYR A 79 -5.92 -17.96 7.31
N GLY A 80 -6.61 -18.80 6.58
CA GLY A 80 -7.31 -19.97 7.12
C GLY A 80 -8.82 -19.99 6.82
N GLU A 81 -9.36 -18.94 6.19
CA GLU A 81 -10.77 -18.88 5.80
C GLU A 81 -11.13 -20.07 4.92
N ASP A 82 -12.18 -20.81 5.31
CA ASP A 82 -12.65 -22.04 4.65
C ASP A 82 -11.54 -23.08 4.39
N GLY A 83 -10.48 -23.07 5.22
CA GLY A 83 -9.31 -23.95 5.10
C GLY A 83 -8.28 -23.51 4.07
N TYR A 84 -8.44 -22.34 3.45
CA TYR A 84 -7.48 -21.78 2.49
C TYR A 84 -6.43 -20.89 3.16
N THR A 85 -5.20 -20.94 2.64
CA THR A 85 -4.11 -20.09 3.07
C THR A 85 -3.36 -19.53 1.86
N GLY A 86 -3.08 -18.23 1.87
CA GLY A 86 -2.40 -17.55 0.79
C GLY A 86 -3.35 -16.98 -0.26
N HIS A 87 -2.85 -16.73 -1.47
CA HIS A 87 -3.61 -16.07 -2.53
C HIS A 87 -3.75 -16.91 -3.81
N ARG A 88 -3.17 -18.11 -3.85
CA ARG A 88 -3.24 -19.02 -5.01
C ARG A 88 -4.43 -19.98 -4.91
N CYS A 89 -5.58 -19.45 -4.57
CA CYS A 89 -6.81 -20.24 -4.39
C CYS A 89 -8.03 -19.49 -4.91
N ALA A 90 -9.07 -20.22 -5.26
CA ALA A 90 -10.34 -19.66 -5.70
C ALA A 90 -11.20 -19.31 -4.48
N HIS A 91 -10.95 -18.16 -3.87
CA HIS A 91 -11.68 -17.72 -2.69
C HIS A 91 -12.08 -16.23 -2.81
N PRO A 92 -13.30 -15.83 -2.38
CA PRO A 92 -13.77 -14.44 -2.47
C PRO A 92 -12.81 -13.41 -1.84
N VAL A 93 -12.15 -13.75 -0.73
CA VAL A 93 -11.14 -12.91 -0.09
C VAL A 93 -9.97 -12.58 -1.04
N VAL A 94 -9.67 -13.46 -2.00
CA VAL A 94 -8.54 -13.25 -2.93
C VAL A 94 -8.89 -12.28 -4.05
N TRP A 95 -10.11 -12.32 -4.57
CA TRP A 95 -10.54 -11.43 -5.68
C TRP A 95 -11.36 -10.23 -5.26
N THR A 96 -11.68 -10.10 -3.96
CA THR A 96 -12.29 -8.90 -3.41
C THR A 96 -11.21 -8.01 -2.82
N VAL A 97 -10.91 -6.90 -3.48
CA VAL A 97 -9.80 -6.02 -3.11
C VAL A 97 -10.30 -4.65 -2.67
N PRO A 98 -9.60 -3.97 -1.76
CA PRO A 98 -9.89 -2.60 -1.42
C PRO A 98 -9.57 -1.68 -2.60
N TYR A 99 -10.35 -0.63 -2.73
CA TYR A 99 -10.12 0.46 -3.68
C TYR A 99 -10.46 1.79 -3.04
N ALA A 100 -9.57 2.75 -3.17
CA ALA A 100 -9.82 4.12 -2.80
C ALA A 100 -9.15 5.06 -3.82
N ASP A 101 -9.75 6.20 -4.07
CA ASP A 101 -9.16 7.25 -4.88
C ASP A 101 -9.35 8.61 -4.23
N VAL A 102 -8.40 9.50 -4.45
CA VAL A 102 -8.39 10.82 -3.84
C VAL A 102 -7.67 11.84 -4.71
N VAL A 103 -8.17 13.07 -4.73
CA VAL A 103 -7.45 14.22 -5.28
C VAL A 103 -6.69 14.91 -4.15
N ILE A 104 -5.38 14.79 -4.17
CA ILE A 104 -4.48 15.48 -3.24
C ILE A 104 -4.28 16.91 -3.73
N LYS A 105 -4.76 17.87 -2.96
CA LYS A 105 -4.56 19.30 -3.26
C LYS A 105 -3.21 19.76 -2.74
N PRO A 106 -2.48 20.59 -3.50
CA PRO A 106 -1.22 21.17 -3.02
C PRO A 106 -1.47 22.10 -1.83
N TYR A 107 -0.44 22.32 -1.04
CA TYR A 107 -0.47 23.39 -0.05
C TYR A 107 -0.63 24.74 -0.78
N ARG A 108 -1.43 25.61 -0.19
CA ARG A 108 -1.62 26.99 -0.67
C ARG A 108 -0.40 27.83 -0.39
#